data_616bdbc79099cfef8cea99b8d82249b4
#
_entry.id   616bdbc79099cfef8cea99b8d82249b4
#
_cell.length_a   1.000
_cell.length_b   1.000
_cell.length_c   1.000
_cell.angle_alpha   90.00
_cell.angle_beta   90.00
_cell.angle_gamma   90.00
#
_symmetry.space_group_name_H-M   'P 1'
#
loop_
_entity.id
_entity.type
_entity.pdbx_description
1 polymer ?
#
loop_
_entity_poly.entity_id
_entity_poly.type
_entity_poly.pdbx_seq_one_letter_code
_entity_poly.pdbx_strand_id
1 'polypeptide(L)'
;MALLIRIFGNKNYLCALISKLNKLKFDMSKVIKLKKGLDINLKGKAELALTEASGIAEAEISIKPSDFPCMKPALKVKEGDKVKAGSVLFTDKYRPEICFCSPVSGTVAEIRRAERRRITDIVVKGDGVGEYEKFDTANISSKDGAKELLLKGGVWPYLRQRPFNIIADPQADFKAVYISTFNSAPLAPDYQFILKDSVADFQAGVDILGKIAPVYLGLNAKVSNDIFAGIKCHEINRFEGPHPAGNAGVQISHIIPVNKGENVIVVDPQDVAIIGRLAKNGIYDAKKIVAVAGSKVNKPQYIKTIANTSVAPLINGNADTENARIISGNVLTGTKIEANGYLGFYDNAVTVIPEGNYYDFFGWALPGFKKFSVSRTFFSWLTPKKQYDLDTNMHGEERAYVVTGTYEKLLPMDILPLQLIKAILAENIELMEDLGIYEVAEEDFALCEFADTSKTEIQAIIRKGLDLMVAESR
;
A
#
# COMPACT_ATOMS: atom_id res chain seq x y z
N MET A 1 18.75 -41.37 -2.50
CA MET A 1 17.80 -41.67 -3.56
C MET A 1 17.75 -43.14 -3.94
N ALA A 2 18.87 -43.80 -4.28
CA ALA A 2 18.93 -45.24 -4.59
C ALA A 2 18.46 -46.16 -3.45
N LEU A 3 18.69 -45.82 -2.18
CA LEU A 3 18.25 -46.58 -1.00
C LEU A 3 16.75 -46.56 -0.80
N LEU A 4 16.09 -45.43 -1.07
CA LEU A 4 14.62 -45.26 -0.96
C LEU A 4 13.88 -46.01 -2.09
N ILE A 5 14.43 -46.10 -3.29
CA ILE A 5 13.84 -46.85 -4.40
C ILE A 5 13.88 -48.38 -4.11
N ARG A 6 14.89 -48.84 -3.35
CA ARG A 6 15.00 -50.25 -2.93
C ARG A 6 13.99 -50.66 -1.87
N ILE A 7 13.51 -49.69 -1.06
CA ILE A 7 12.52 -49.92 0.01
C ILE A 7 11.08 -49.88 -0.52
N PHE A 8 10.80 -49.03 -1.49
CA PHE A 8 9.42 -48.80 -1.99
C PHE A 8 9.09 -49.35 -3.38
N GLY A 9 10.02 -50.05 -4.01
CA GLY A 9 9.83 -50.92 -5.19
C GLY A 9 9.28 -50.29 -6.48
N ASN A 10 8.89 -49.00 -6.46
CA ASN A 10 8.31 -48.35 -7.63
C ASN A 10 8.58 -46.84 -7.66
N LYS A 11 9.30 -46.39 -8.68
CA LYS A 11 9.71 -44.99 -8.90
C LYS A 11 8.48 -44.03 -9.03
N ASN A 12 7.40 -44.51 -9.62
CA ASN A 12 6.15 -43.75 -9.80
C ASN A 12 5.40 -43.57 -8.48
N TYR A 13 5.47 -44.53 -7.58
CA TYR A 13 4.90 -44.45 -6.24
C TYR A 13 5.65 -43.45 -5.37
N LEU A 14 6.96 -43.40 -5.47
CA LEU A 14 7.82 -42.46 -4.78
C LEU A 14 7.60 -41.03 -5.28
N CYS A 15 7.46 -40.82 -6.60
CA CYS A 15 7.11 -39.53 -7.18
C CYS A 15 5.69 -39.05 -6.77
N ALA A 16 4.73 -39.97 -6.72
CA ALA A 16 3.38 -39.66 -6.23
C ALA A 16 3.37 -39.37 -4.72
N LEU A 17 4.16 -40.08 -3.93
CA LEU A 17 4.32 -39.83 -2.49
C LEU A 17 5.02 -38.50 -2.21
N ILE A 18 6.09 -38.18 -2.94
CA ILE A 18 6.81 -36.91 -2.87
C ILE A 18 5.90 -35.75 -3.31
N SER A 19 5.11 -35.95 -4.39
CA SER A 19 4.11 -34.98 -4.82
C SER A 19 3.01 -34.78 -3.76
N LYS A 20 2.56 -35.87 -3.12
CA LYS A 20 1.57 -35.83 -2.03
C LYS A 20 2.15 -35.22 -0.74
N LEU A 21 3.40 -35.53 -0.41
CA LEU A 21 4.14 -34.90 0.71
C LEU A 21 4.43 -33.43 0.47
N ASN A 22 4.78 -33.04 -0.76
CA ASN A 22 4.93 -31.64 -1.13
C ASN A 22 3.59 -30.92 -1.11
N LYS A 23 2.51 -31.56 -1.55
CA LYS A 23 1.14 -31.03 -1.41
C LYS A 23 0.71 -30.91 0.05
N LEU A 24 1.05 -31.89 0.90
CA LEU A 24 0.80 -31.85 2.35
C LEU A 24 1.68 -30.81 3.07
N LYS A 25 2.93 -30.61 2.67
CA LYS A 25 3.76 -29.48 3.14
C LYS A 25 3.20 -28.13 2.69
N PHE A 26 2.59 -28.07 1.51
CA PHE A 26 1.91 -26.87 1.00
C PHE A 26 0.58 -26.60 1.74
N ASP A 27 -0.11 -27.66 2.20
CA ASP A 27 -1.37 -27.55 2.98
C ASP A 27 -1.14 -27.25 4.48
N MET A 28 0.10 -27.34 4.96
CA MET A 28 0.47 -27.00 6.34
C MET A 28 0.91 -25.55 6.52
N SER A 29 0.60 -24.64 5.58
CA SER A 29 0.75 -23.21 5.83
C SER A 29 -0.16 -22.84 7.02
N LYS A 30 0.46 -22.42 8.13
CA LYS A 30 -0.23 -22.04 9.36
C LYS A 30 -1.21 -20.90 9.05
N VAL A 31 -2.52 -21.17 9.16
CA VAL A 31 -3.54 -20.12 9.03
C VAL A 31 -3.57 -19.31 10.34
N ILE A 32 -3.25 -18.05 10.25
CA ILE A 32 -3.31 -17.10 11.35
C ILE A 32 -4.68 -16.44 11.35
N LYS A 33 -5.46 -16.72 12.41
CA LYS A 33 -6.82 -16.20 12.58
C LYS A 33 -6.82 -14.98 13.47
N LEU A 34 -7.12 -13.84 12.89
CA LEU A 34 -7.26 -12.56 13.58
C LEU A 34 -8.72 -12.36 14.00
N LYS A 35 -8.93 -12.06 15.28
CA LYS A 35 -10.27 -11.86 15.85
C LYS A 35 -10.62 -10.40 16.07
N LYS A 36 -9.61 -9.55 16.23
CA LYS A 36 -9.76 -8.11 16.41
C LYS A 36 -9.85 -7.43 15.04
N GLY A 37 -10.56 -6.31 14.97
CA GLY A 37 -10.75 -5.55 13.75
C GLY A 37 -12.23 -5.30 13.44
N LEU A 38 -12.49 -4.69 12.29
CA LEU A 38 -13.85 -4.34 11.86
C LEU A 38 -13.92 -4.22 10.33
N ASP A 39 -14.86 -4.92 9.73
CA ASP A 39 -15.19 -4.73 8.32
C ASP A 39 -16.25 -3.64 8.15
N ILE A 40 -15.99 -2.68 7.27
CA ILE A 40 -16.92 -1.60 6.93
C ILE A 40 -17.41 -1.84 5.50
N ASN A 41 -18.65 -2.30 5.38
CA ASN A 41 -19.24 -2.63 4.09
C ASN A 41 -19.75 -1.37 3.38
N LEU A 42 -18.92 -0.75 2.53
CA LEU A 42 -19.29 0.40 1.72
C LEU A 42 -19.88 -0.01 0.37
N LYS A 43 -20.77 0.85 -0.16
CA LYS A 43 -21.26 0.76 -1.54
C LYS A 43 -20.20 1.20 -2.54
N GLY A 44 -20.27 0.66 -3.76
CA GLY A 44 -19.44 1.11 -4.88
C GLY A 44 -18.09 0.38 -4.97
N LYS A 45 -18.02 -0.89 -4.54
CA LYS A 45 -16.84 -1.72 -4.78
C LYS A 45 -16.63 -1.91 -6.28
N ALA A 46 -15.38 -1.81 -6.76
CA ALA A 46 -15.04 -2.02 -8.16
C ALA A 46 -15.43 -3.43 -8.63
N GLU A 47 -16.18 -3.51 -9.71
CA GLU A 47 -16.51 -4.76 -10.40
C GLU A 47 -15.27 -5.31 -11.11
N LEU A 48 -15.18 -6.63 -11.29
CA LEU A 48 -14.07 -7.29 -11.96
C LEU A 48 -14.09 -7.06 -13.48
N ALA A 49 -14.26 -5.80 -13.88
CA ALA A 49 -14.23 -5.32 -15.24
C ALA A 49 -12.99 -4.46 -15.45
N LEU A 50 -12.24 -4.74 -16.52
CA LEU A 50 -11.01 -4.04 -16.84
C LEU A 50 -11.21 -3.21 -18.11
N THR A 51 -10.96 -1.92 -18.00
CA THR A 51 -10.92 -0.98 -19.11
C THR A 51 -9.52 -0.37 -19.23
N GLU A 52 -9.24 0.31 -20.31
CA GLU A 52 -7.98 1.00 -20.53
C GLU A 52 -8.25 2.50 -20.60
N ALA A 53 -7.45 3.29 -19.86
CA ALA A 53 -7.56 4.74 -19.97
C ALA A 53 -7.17 5.19 -21.38
N SER A 54 -7.93 6.12 -21.95
CA SER A 54 -7.57 6.70 -23.23
C SER A 54 -6.29 7.52 -23.12
N GLY A 55 -5.37 7.37 -24.07
CA GLY A 55 -4.14 8.18 -24.12
C GLY A 55 -3.15 7.90 -23.00
N ILE A 56 -2.97 6.64 -22.58
CA ILE A 56 -2.03 6.27 -21.51
C ILE A 56 -0.63 6.81 -21.75
N ALA A 57 -0.14 6.75 -22.99
CA ALA A 57 1.20 7.21 -23.32
C ALA A 57 1.33 8.76 -23.36
N GLU A 58 0.20 9.46 -23.51
CA GLU A 58 0.08 10.94 -23.47
C GLU A 58 -0.35 11.42 -22.07
N ALA A 59 -0.46 10.50 -21.09
CA ALA A 59 -0.93 10.83 -19.77
C ALA A 59 -0.05 11.89 -19.11
N GLU A 60 -0.69 12.84 -18.44
CA GLU A 60 -0.02 13.75 -17.53
C GLU A 60 0.16 13.06 -16.19
N ILE A 61 1.38 13.08 -15.69
CA ILE A 61 1.75 12.46 -14.40
C ILE A 61 2.36 13.49 -13.46
N SER A 62 2.26 13.27 -12.15
CA SER A 62 3.00 14.05 -11.16
C SER A 62 3.63 13.18 -10.10
N ILE A 63 4.93 13.34 -9.87
CA ILE A 63 5.60 12.77 -8.70
C ILE A 63 5.65 13.85 -7.62
N LYS A 64 5.07 13.50 -6.46
CA LYS A 64 4.95 14.40 -5.31
C LYS A 64 6.00 14.05 -4.26
N PRO A 65 6.98 14.92 -3.97
CA PRO A 65 7.93 14.66 -2.89
C PRO A 65 7.29 14.47 -1.51
N SER A 66 6.07 14.98 -1.31
CA SER A 66 5.29 14.78 -0.07
C SER A 66 4.86 13.34 0.19
N ASP A 67 4.81 12.50 -0.85
CA ASP A 67 4.46 11.07 -0.71
C ASP A 67 5.58 10.27 0.00
N PHE A 68 6.74 10.89 0.21
CA PHE A 68 7.93 10.26 0.78
C PHE A 68 8.35 10.94 2.10
N PRO A 69 7.90 10.42 3.24
CA PRO A 69 8.28 10.96 4.55
C PRO A 69 9.80 11.01 4.75
N CYS A 70 10.29 12.01 5.48
CA CYS A 70 11.69 12.22 5.83
C CYS A 70 12.66 12.40 4.65
N MET A 71 12.18 12.51 3.40
CA MET A 71 12.96 12.74 2.19
C MET A 71 13.06 14.24 1.87
N LYS A 72 14.17 14.66 1.28
CA LYS A 72 14.36 16.02 0.76
C LYS A 72 14.76 15.97 -0.71
N PRO A 73 13.94 16.52 -1.64
CA PRO A 73 14.21 16.41 -3.07
C PRO A 73 15.38 17.29 -3.52
N ALA A 74 16.27 16.72 -4.35
CA ALA A 74 17.32 17.41 -5.10
C ALA A 74 17.02 17.28 -6.59
N LEU A 75 16.46 18.32 -7.21
CA LEU A 75 16.06 18.32 -8.62
C LEU A 75 17.23 18.02 -9.57
N LYS A 76 16.94 17.24 -10.61
CA LYS A 76 17.86 16.92 -11.71
C LYS A 76 17.38 17.48 -13.05
N VAL A 77 16.14 18.00 -13.09
CA VAL A 77 15.49 18.53 -14.29
C VAL A 77 14.97 19.94 -14.07
N LYS A 78 14.66 20.63 -15.17
CA LYS A 78 14.01 21.94 -15.21
C LYS A 78 12.75 21.84 -16.05
N GLU A 79 11.86 22.84 -15.92
CA GLU A 79 10.70 22.99 -16.80
C GLU A 79 11.15 23.11 -18.25
N GLY A 80 10.48 22.39 -19.16
CA GLY A 80 10.83 22.30 -20.56
C GLY A 80 11.79 21.18 -20.93
N ASP A 81 12.46 20.53 -19.97
CA ASP A 81 13.37 19.42 -20.27
C ASP A 81 12.60 18.21 -20.81
N LYS A 82 13.17 17.59 -21.86
CA LYS A 82 12.67 16.29 -22.38
C LYS A 82 13.22 15.15 -21.55
N VAL A 83 12.34 14.19 -21.22
CA VAL A 83 12.65 13.00 -20.42
C VAL A 83 12.13 11.74 -21.09
N LYS A 84 12.80 10.63 -20.85
CA LYS A 84 12.31 9.28 -21.18
C LYS A 84 11.71 8.61 -19.97
N ALA A 85 10.90 7.58 -20.17
CA ALA A 85 10.53 6.71 -19.05
C ALA A 85 11.79 6.08 -18.44
N GLY A 86 12.02 6.32 -17.14
CA GLY A 86 13.26 5.95 -16.48
C GLY A 86 14.27 7.09 -16.29
N SER A 87 14.10 8.26 -16.94
CA SER A 87 14.96 9.43 -16.70
C SER A 87 14.76 9.98 -15.30
N VAL A 88 15.86 10.32 -14.61
CA VAL A 88 15.83 10.80 -13.22
C VAL A 88 15.29 12.24 -13.15
N LEU A 89 14.21 12.44 -12.42
CA LEU A 89 13.61 13.77 -12.18
C LEU A 89 14.25 14.46 -10.96
N PHE A 90 14.45 13.72 -9.89
CA PHE A 90 15.12 14.18 -8.68
C PHE A 90 15.72 13.00 -7.89
N THR A 91 16.54 13.30 -6.91
CA THR A 91 17.11 12.33 -5.97
C THR A 91 16.83 12.77 -4.55
N ASP A 92 17.00 11.89 -3.57
CA ASP A 92 17.02 12.29 -2.16
C ASP A 92 18.33 13.03 -1.87
N LYS A 93 18.23 14.20 -1.24
CA LYS A 93 19.41 15.00 -0.88
C LYS A 93 20.30 14.31 0.15
N TYR A 94 19.70 13.51 1.03
CA TYR A 94 20.43 12.78 2.09
C TYR A 94 21.03 11.47 1.59
N ARG A 95 20.39 10.85 0.57
CA ARG A 95 20.80 9.57 -0.06
C ARG A 95 20.71 9.72 -1.58
N PRO A 96 21.71 10.38 -2.20
CA PRO A 96 21.68 10.75 -3.63
C PRO A 96 21.58 9.57 -4.60
N GLU A 97 21.89 8.37 -4.13
CA GLU A 97 21.73 7.11 -4.89
C GLU A 97 20.27 6.72 -5.12
N ILE A 98 19.33 7.24 -4.30
CA ILE A 98 17.89 6.99 -4.49
C ILE A 98 17.37 7.93 -5.58
N CYS A 99 17.06 7.35 -6.73
CA CYS A 99 16.55 8.05 -7.89
C CYS A 99 15.03 7.96 -7.97
N PHE A 100 14.38 9.08 -8.32
CA PHE A 100 12.96 9.15 -8.64
C PHE A 100 12.83 9.44 -10.12
N CYS A 101 12.36 8.45 -10.88
CA CYS A 101 12.36 8.47 -12.33
C CYS A 101 10.98 8.75 -12.91
N SER A 102 10.96 9.35 -14.11
CA SER A 102 9.72 9.56 -14.85
C SER A 102 9.11 8.22 -15.27
N PRO A 103 7.81 7.98 -15.03
CA PRO A 103 7.12 6.80 -15.53
C PRO A 103 6.73 6.89 -17.01
N VAL A 104 6.87 8.05 -17.65
CA VAL A 104 6.55 8.30 -19.06
C VAL A 104 7.68 9.02 -19.78
N SER A 105 7.76 8.87 -21.11
CA SER A 105 8.52 9.79 -21.96
C SER A 105 7.69 11.04 -22.21
N GLY A 106 8.36 12.20 -22.27
CA GLY A 106 7.65 13.45 -22.47
C GLY A 106 8.46 14.68 -22.13
N THR A 107 7.77 15.71 -21.67
CA THR A 107 8.38 16.99 -21.28
C THR A 107 7.97 17.36 -19.86
N VAL A 108 8.93 17.82 -19.06
CA VAL A 108 8.66 18.40 -17.73
C VAL A 108 7.85 19.68 -17.94
N ALA A 109 6.54 19.60 -17.67
CA ALA A 109 5.61 20.70 -17.93
C ALA A 109 5.68 21.78 -16.86
N GLU A 110 5.76 21.37 -15.59
CA GLU A 110 5.68 22.29 -14.44
C GLU A 110 6.38 21.70 -13.21
N ILE A 111 7.02 22.56 -12.42
CA ILE A 111 7.55 22.23 -11.09
C ILE A 111 6.85 23.13 -10.07
N ARG A 112 5.77 22.63 -9.47
CA ARG A 112 4.95 23.37 -8.50
C ARG A 112 5.67 23.52 -7.18
N ARG A 113 5.49 24.68 -6.58
CA ARG A 113 6.12 25.03 -5.30
C ARG A 113 5.10 25.67 -4.36
N ALA A 114 5.07 25.21 -3.11
CA ALA A 114 4.34 25.83 -2.02
C ALA A 114 5.22 26.88 -1.30
N GLU A 115 4.74 27.32 -0.15
CA GLU A 115 5.48 28.23 0.73
C GLU A 115 6.92 27.75 0.99
N ARG A 116 7.81 28.71 1.22
CA ARG A 116 9.26 28.48 1.45
C ARG A 116 9.93 27.68 0.31
N ARG A 117 9.39 27.78 -0.94
CA ARG A 117 9.89 27.10 -2.14
C ARG A 117 9.89 25.57 -2.05
N ARG A 118 9.08 24.98 -1.15
CA ARG A 118 8.93 23.53 -1.04
C ARG A 118 8.30 22.99 -2.34
N ILE A 119 8.95 22.03 -2.99
CA ILE A 119 8.44 21.37 -4.19
C ILE A 119 7.26 20.51 -3.77
N THR A 120 6.10 20.70 -4.42
CA THR A 120 4.88 19.91 -4.20
C THR A 120 4.68 18.90 -5.29
N ASP A 121 4.91 19.28 -6.55
CA ASP A 121 4.66 18.45 -7.72
C ASP A 121 5.74 18.64 -8.77
N ILE A 122 6.12 17.55 -9.43
CA ILE A 122 6.92 17.57 -10.63
C ILE A 122 6.07 16.92 -11.71
N VAL A 123 5.52 17.78 -12.58
CA VAL A 123 4.54 17.37 -13.60
C VAL A 123 5.26 17.08 -14.91
N VAL A 124 5.03 15.89 -15.46
CA VAL A 124 5.53 15.49 -16.78
C VAL A 124 4.33 15.23 -17.69
N LYS A 125 4.30 15.83 -18.86
CA LYS A 125 3.32 15.59 -19.89
C LYS A 125 3.87 14.55 -20.87
N GLY A 126 3.20 13.41 -20.99
CA GLY A 126 3.56 12.34 -21.90
C GLY A 126 3.50 12.80 -23.37
N ASP A 127 4.38 12.25 -24.19
CA ASP A 127 4.51 12.58 -25.64
C ASP A 127 3.87 11.53 -26.54
N GLY A 128 3.35 10.44 -25.97
CA GLY A 128 2.77 9.34 -26.73
C GLY A 128 3.77 8.43 -27.46
N VAL A 129 5.07 8.76 -27.42
CA VAL A 129 6.12 8.01 -28.16
C VAL A 129 6.51 6.75 -27.42
N GLY A 130 6.60 6.81 -26.08
CA GLY A 130 6.94 5.65 -25.24
C GLY A 130 8.42 5.28 -25.30
N GLU A 131 9.31 6.28 -25.28
CA GLU A 131 10.76 6.04 -25.17
C GLU A 131 11.17 5.66 -23.73
N TYR A 132 12.06 4.67 -23.62
CA TYR A 132 12.58 4.17 -22.35
C TYR A 132 14.08 4.35 -22.23
N GLU A 133 14.53 4.68 -21.01
CA GLU A 133 15.93 4.44 -20.62
C GLU A 133 16.17 2.93 -20.48
N LYS A 134 17.36 2.49 -20.89
CA LYS A 134 17.76 1.09 -20.77
C LYS A 134 18.74 0.91 -19.64
N PHE A 135 18.46 -0.04 -18.77
CA PHE A 135 19.30 -0.41 -17.63
C PHE A 135 19.94 -1.78 -17.85
N ASP A 136 21.18 -1.91 -17.43
CA ASP A 136 21.91 -3.18 -17.53
C ASP A 136 21.38 -4.19 -16.50
N THR A 137 20.98 -5.37 -16.96
CA THR A 137 20.47 -6.47 -16.15
C THR A 137 21.45 -7.63 -16.01
N ALA A 138 22.70 -7.52 -16.51
CA ALA A 138 23.65 -8.64 -16.53
C ALA A 138 24.04 -9.11 -15.10
N ASN A 139 24.12 -8.20 -14.14
CA ASN A 139 24.65 -8.46 -12.81
C ASN A 139 23.60 -8.71 -11.72
N ILE A 140 22.32 -8.89 -12.07
CA ILE A 140 21.20 -9.04 -11.09
C ILE A 140 21.28 -10.32 -10.24
N SER A 141 22.18 -11.22 -10.53
CA SER A 141 22.37 -12.46 -9.76
C SER A 141 22.99 -12.21 -8.37
N SER A 142 23.75 -11.12 -8.20
CA SER A 142 24.34 -10.71 -6.93
C SER A 142 23.44 -9.73 -6.15
N LYS A 143 23.63 -9.66 -4.83
CA LYS A 143 22.94 -8.67 -3.96
C LYS A 143 23.23 -7.25 -4.42
N ASP A 144 24.50 -6.94 -4.69
CA ASP A 144 24.92 -5.58 -5.05
C ASP A 144 24.41 -5.18 -6.44
N GLY A 145 24.47 -6.08 -7.42
CA GLY A 145 23.95 -5.81 -8.76
C GLY A 145 22.43 -5.66 -8.78
N ALA A 146 21.69 -6.47 -8.00
CA ALA A 146 20.26 -6.31 -7.83
C ALA A 146 19.93 -4.95 -7.23
N LYS A 147 20.64 -4.54 -6.16
CA LYS A 147 20.48 -3.26 -5.49
C LYS A 147 20.79 -2.08 -6.42
N GLU A 148 21.89 -2.17 -7.18
CA GLU A 148 22.27 -1.16 -8.16
C GLU A 148 21.20 -0.96 -9.24
N LEU A 149 20.65 -2.06 -9.79
CA LEU A 149 19.55 -1.99 -10.76
C LEU A 149 18.31 -1.31 -10.17
N LEU A 150 17.90 -1.67 -8.96
CA LEU A 150 16.71 -1.10 -8.33
C LEU A 150 16.88 0.40 -8.03
N LEU A 151 18.07 0.84 -7.62
CA LEU A 151 18.40 2.25 -7.38
C LEU A 151 18.42 3.05 -8.68
N LYS A 152 19.20 2.61 -9.68
CA LYS A 152 19.32 3.32 -10.97
C LYS A 152 18.04 3.27 -11.79
N GLY A 153 17.30 2.16 -11.74
CA GLY A 153 16.05 1.96 -12.45
C GLY A 153 14.86 2.73 -11.87
N GLY A 154 15.07 3.49 -10.78
CA GLY A 154 14.03 4.33 -10.17
C GLY A 154 12.91 3.58 -9.46
N VAL A 155 13.11 2.28 -9.17
CA VAL A 155 12.11 1.45 -8.47
C VAL A 155 12.41 1.26 -6.97
N TRP A 156 13.58 1.71 -6.50
CA TRP A 156 13.93 1.67 -5.08
C TRP A 156 12.91 2.39 -4.19
N PRO A 157 12.31 3.53 -4.57
CA PRO A 157 11.29 4.21 -3.76
C PRO A 157 10.03 3.37 -3.45
N TYR A 158 9.74 2.30 -4.19
CA TYR A 158 8.67 1.35 -3.87
C TYR A 158 8.96 0.49 -2.64
N LEU A 159 10.23 0.40 -2.21
CA LEU A 159 10.66 -0.35 -1.04
C LEU A 159 10.47 0.53 0.20
N ARG A 160 9.42 0.29 0.98
CA ARG A 160 9.18 0.99 2.26
C ARG A 160 9.80 0.20 3.40
N GLN A 161 10.47 0.87 4.30
CA GLN A 161 11.13 0.27 5.46
C GLN A 161 10.25 0.36 6.70
N ARG A 162 10.11 -0.74 7.41
CA ARG A 162 9.71 -0.79 8.81
C ARG A 162 10.97 -1.00 9.65
N PRO A 163 11.17 -0.31 10.74
CA PRO A 163 10.34 0.75 11.32
C PRO A 163 10.29 2.01 10.47
N PHE A 164 9.47 2.97 10.92
CA PHE A 164 9.34 4.35 10.44
C PHE A 164 8.50 4.57 9.18
N ASN A 165 8.20 3.55 8.38
CA ASN A 165 7.42 3.66 7.14
C ASN A 165 7.97 4.74 6.18
N ILE A 166 9.28 4.70 5.95
CA ILE A 166 10.04 5.58 5.04
C ILE A 166 10.60 4.75 3.89
N ILE A 167 11.21 5.40 2.90
CA ILE A 167 11.96 4.68 1.85
C ILE A 167 13.11 3.91 2.49
N ALA A 168 13.28 2.65 2.09
CA ALA A 168 14.33 1.77 2.60
C ALA A 168 15.72 2.39 2.44
N ASP A 169 16.51 2.36 3.52
CA ASP A 169 17.88 2.84 3.48
C ASP A 169 18.75 1.87 2.67
N PRO A 170 19.37 2.31 1.56
CA PRO A 170 20.22 1.43 0.78
C PRO A 170 21.40 0.84 1.55
N GLN A 171 21.83 1.43 2.64
CA GLN A 171 22.97 0.95 3.44
C GLN A 171 22.54 0.02 4.58
N ALA A 172 21.24 -0.07 4.87
CA ALA A 172 20.73 -0.93 5.94
C ALA A 172 20.77 -2.42 5.54
N ASP A 173 20.90 -3.26 6.56
CA ASP A 173 20.62 -4.70 6.43
C ASP A 173 19.13 -4.97 6.73
N PHE A 174 18.54 -5.86 5.96
CA PHE A 174 17.12 -6.19 6.06
C PHE A 174 16.93 -7.64 6.49
N LYS A 175 16.11 -7.81 7.53
CA LYS A 175 15.71 -9.13 8.06
C LYS A 175 14.82 -9.87 7.07
N ALA A 176 13.96 -9.15 6.36
CA ALA A 176 13.02 -9.70 5.40
C ALA A 176 12.49 -8.65 4.41
N VAL A 177 11.92 -9.14 3.30
CA VAL A 177 10.97 -8.40 2.46
C VAL A 177 9.60 -9.01 2.67
N TYR A 178 8.60 -8.19 3.00
CA TYR A 178 7.24 -8.62 3.24
C TYR A 178 6.28 -8.06 2.17
N ILE A 179 5.44 -8.94 1.61
CA ILE A 179 4.45 -8.59 0.59
C ILE A 179 3.09 -9.13 1.04
N SER A 180 2.15 -8.24 1.37
CA SER A 180 0.75 -8.63 1.59
C SER A 180 0.03 -8.70 0.26
N THR A 181 -0.45 -9.88 -0.13
CA THR A 181 -1.10 -10.10 -1.44
C THR A 181 -2.60 -9.82 -1.43
N PHE A 182 -3.15 -9.29 -0.34
CA PHE A 182 -4.52 -8.84 -0.27
C PHE A 182 -4.65 -7.58 0.60
N ASN A 183 -5.63 -6.76 0.26
CA ASN A 183 -5.98 -5.60 1.04
C ASN A 183 -7.38 -5.81 1.64
N SER A 184 -7.52 -5.59 2.95
CA SER A 184 -8.78 -5.75 3.68
C SER A 184 -9.52 -4.44 3.96
N ALA A 185 -8.98 -3.28 3.52
CA ALA A 185 -9.63 -1.99 3.68
C ALA A 185 -10.94 -1.91 2.88
N PRO A 186 -11.88 -1.07 3.31
CA PRO A 186 -13.12 -0.87 2.56
C PRO A 186 -12.85 -0.40 1.14
N LEU A 187 -13.56 -0.96 0.15
CA LEU A 187 -13.42 -0.69 -1.29
C LEU A 187 -12.01 -0.97 -1.87
N ALA A 188 -11.16 -1.66 -1.13
CA ALA A 188 -9.81 -1.97 -1.57
C ALA A 188 -9.76 -2.77 -2.88
N PRO A 189 -8.71 -2.55 -3.69
CA PRO A 189 -8.50 -3.29 -4.92
C PRO A 189 -8.25 -4.78 -4.68
N ASP A 190 -8.66 -5.61 -5.63
CA ASP A 190 -8.44 -7.06 -5.62
C ASP A 190 -7.17 -7.40 -6.41
N TYR A 191 -6.09 -7.72 -5.73
CA TYR A 191 -4.81 -8.09 -6.36
C TYR A 191 -4.88 -9.41 -7.13
N GLN A 192 -5.80 -10.32 -6.81
CA GLN A 192 -6.04 -11.53 -7.60
C GLN A 192 -6.48 -11.17 -9.02
N PHE A 193 -7.37 -10.18 -9.14
CA PHE A 193 -7.83 -9.70 -10.44
C PHE A 193 -6.78 -8.86 -11.16
N ILE A 194 -6.12 -7.96 -10.44
CA ILE A 194 -5.13 -7.03 -11.01
C ILE A 194 -3.93 -7.76 -11.60
N LEU A 195 -3.41 -8.76 -10.90
CA LEU A 195 -2.15 -9.43 -11.26
C LEU A 195 -2.33 -10.77 -11.99
N LYS A 196 -3.56 -11.16 -12.32
CA LYS A 196 -3.84 -12.45 -13.01
C LYS A 196 -3.00 -12.67 -14.27
N ASP A 197 -2.74 -11.60 -15.03
CA ASP A 197 -1.99 -11.64 -16.29
C ASP A 197 -0.50 -11.28 -16.11
N SER A 198 -0.07 -10.95 -14.88
CA SER A 198 1.28 -10.47 -14.54
C SER A 198 2.00 -11.33 -13.50
N VAL A 199 1.53 -12.58 -13.27
CA VAL A 199 2.11 -13.49 -12.27
C VAL A 199 3.59 -13.77 -12.55
N ALA A 200 3.99 -13.86 -13.81
CA ALA A 200 5.39 -14.05 -14.21
C ALA A 200 6.28 -12.83 -13.90
N ASP A 201 5.73 -11.61 -14.00
CA ASP A 201 6.42 -10.39 -13.61
C ASP A 201 6.52 -10.28 -12.10
N PHE A 202 5.45 -10.65 -11.40
CA PHE A 202 5.46 -10.72 -9.94
C PHE A 202 6.53 -11.70 -9.43
N GLN A 203 6.64 -12.92 -10.03
CA GLN A 203 7.69 -13.89 -9.66
C GLN A 203 9.09 -13.31 -9.89
N ALA A 204 9.33 -12.66 -11.04
CA ALA A 204 10.63 -12.03 -11.31
C ALA A 204 10.96 -10.91 -10.30
N GLY A 205 9.94 -10.15 -9.85
CA GLY A 205 10.10 -9.18 -8.78
C GLY A 205 10.45 -9.83 -7.43
N VAL A 206 9.79 -10.93 -7.09
CA VAL A 206 10.12 -11.73 -5.89
C VAL A 206 11.54 -12.28 -5.97
N ASP A 207 11.97 -12.74 -7.15
CA ASP A 207 13.31 -13.34 -7.36
C ASP A 207 14.43 -12.30 -7.15
N ILE A 208 14.25 -11.06 -7.65
CA ILE A 208 15.25 -9.99 -7.46
C ILE A 208 15.24 -9.47 -6.02
N LEU A 209 14.06 -9.28 -5.41
CA LEU A 209 13.93 -8.89 -4.00
C LEU A 209 14.53 -9.94 -3.08
N GLY A 210 14.43 -11.22 -3.43
CA GLY A 210 15.06 -12.34 -2.74
C GLY A 210 16.59 -12.30 -2.70
N LYS A 211 17.23 -11.47 -3.54
CA LYS A 211 18.69 -11.21 -3.46
C LYS A 211 19.03 -10.22 -2.35
N ILE A 212 18.09 -9.36 -1.97
CA ILE A 212 18.26 -8.36 -0.91
C ILE A 212 18.04 -8.99 0.46
N ALA A 213 16.90 -9.67 0.65
CA ALA A 213 16.54 -10.36 1.89
C ALA A 213 15.48 -11.46 1.62
N PRO A 214 15.28 -12.40 2.57
CA PRO A 214 14.23 -13.43 2.46
C PRO A 214 12.85 -12.81 2.22
N VAL A 215 12.11 -13.32 1.21
CA VAL A 215 10.78 -12.79 0.85
C VAL A 215 9.67 -13.61 1.50
N TYR A 216 8.79 -12.94 2.22
CA TYR A 216 7.60 -13.50 2.85
C TYR A 216 6.34 -12.99 2.16
N LEU A 217 5.39 -13.89 1.93
CA LEU A 217 4.08 -13.54 1.36
C LEU A 217 2.98 -13.76 2.39
N GLY A 218 2.07 -12.78 2.51
CA GLY A 218 0.85 -12.89 3.27
C GLY A 218 -0.36 -13.06 2.35
N LEU A 219 -1.00 -14.24 2.35
CA LEU A 219 -2.15 -14.60 1.51
C LEU A 219 -3.45 -14.57 2.32
N ASN A 220 -4.56 -14.32 1.63
CA ASN A 220 -5.89 -14.44 2.22
C ASN A 220 -6.31 -15.91 2.29
N ALA A 221 -6.53 -16.43 3.49
CA ALA A 221 -6.93 -17.83 3.71
C ALA A 221 -8.31 -18.19 3.13
N LYS A 222 -9.15 -17.17 2.83
CA LYS A 222 -10.49 -17.39 2.24
C LYS A 222 -10.47 -17.63 0.72
N VAL A 223 -9.32 -17.35 0.06
CA VAL A 223 -9.17 -17.56 -1.39
C VAL A 223 -8.66 -18.97 -1.65
N SER A 224 -9.48 -19.81 -2.33
CA SER A 224 -9.14 -21.20 -2.58
C SER A 224 -8.15 -21.41 -3.74
N ASN A 225 -8.29 -20.61 -4.82
CA ASN A 225 -7.42 -20.66 -6.01
C ASN A 225 -6.58 -19.38 -6.10
N ASP A 226 -5.73 -19.17 -5.11
CA ASP A 226 -4.90 -17.97 -5.01
C ASP A 226 -3.77 -18.03 -6.04
N ILE A 227 -3.69 -17.03 -6.93
CA ILE A 227 -2.66 -16.94 -7.98
C ILE A 227 -1.24 -16.85 -7.39
N PHE A 228 -1.11 -16.35 -6.16
CA PHE A 228 0.18 -16.22 -5.46
C PHE A 228 0.61 -17.48 -4.73
N ALA A 229 -0.28 -18.48 -4.59
CA ALA A 229 0.03 -19.71 -3.88
C ALA A 229 1.16 -20.52 -4.54
N GLY A 230 1.39 -20.34 -5.84
CA GLY A 230 2.47 -21.00 -6.61
C GLY A 230 3.79 -20.22 -6.67
N ILE A 231 3.87 -19.04 -6.08
CA ILE A 231 5.05 -18.18 -6.10
C ILE A 231 6.17 -18.82 -5.28
N LYS A 232 7.37 -18.84 -5.85
CA LYS A 232 8.58 -19.31 -5.17
C LYS A 232 9.15 -18.16 -4.34
N CYS A 233 9.12 -18.30 -3.03
CA CYS A 233 9.63 -17.33 -2.07
C CYS A 233 10.16 -18.05 -0.83
N HIS A 234 10.60 -17.33 0.19
CA HIS A 234 11.10 -17.92 1.43
C HIS A 234 9.98 -18.60 2.22
N GLU A 235 8.87 -17.90 2.45
CA GLU A 235 7.73 -18.44 3.22
C GLU A 235 6.41 -17.80 2.76
N ILE A 236 5.35 -18.62 2.78
CA ILE A 236 3.97 -18.19 2.52
C ILE A 236 3.14 -18.40 3.77
N ASN A 237 2.52 -17.33 4.26
CA ASN A 237 1.63 -17.35 5.40
C ASN A 237 0.21 -16.99 4.98
N ARG A 238 -0.80 -17.57 5.63
CA ARG A 238 -2.19 -17.33 5.34
C ARG A 238 -2.88 -16.64 6.51
N PHE A 239 -3.62 -15.59 6.21
CA PHE A 239 -4.33 -14.80 7.21
C PHE A 239 -5.84 -14.84 6.98
N GLU A 240 -6.59 -14.92 8.07
CA GLU A 240 -8.05 -14.84 8.08
C GLU A 240 -8.49 -13.88 9.18
N GLY A 241 -9.35 -12.92 8.86
CA GLY A 241 -9.87 -11.97 9.82
C GLY A 241 -10.55 -10.78 9.16
N PRO A 242 -11.15 -9.88 9.96
CA PRO A 242 -11.63 -8.60 9.49
C PRO A 242 -10.46 -7.64 9.20
N HIS A 243 -10.76 -6.49 8.60
CA HIS A 243 -9.77 -5.40 8.51
C HIS A 243 -9.28 -5.03 9.93
N PRO A 244 -7.96 -4.90 10.17
CA PRO A 244 -6.84 -4.73 9.23
C PRO A 244 -6.02 -6.02 8.92
N ALA A 245 -6.64 -7.18 8.78
CA ALA A 245 -5.93 -8.43 8.49
C ALA A 245 -5.04 -8.38 7.23
N GLY A 246 -5.35 -7.49 6.29
CA GLY A 246 -4.58 -7.27 5.06
C GLY A 246 -3.41 -6.29 5.20
N ASN A 247 -3.29 -5.57 6.33
CA ASN A 247 -2.19 -4.63 6.53
C ASN A 247 -0.87 -5.36 6.75
N ALA A 248 0.17 -4.92 6.05
CA ALA A 248 1.49 -5.54 6.15
C ALA A 248 2.05 -5.49 7.58
N GLY A 249 1.87 -4.37 8.30
CA GLY A 249 2.32 -4.23 9.70
C GLY A 249 1.70 -5.27 10.62
N VAL A 250 0.39 -5.51 10.50
CA VAL A 250 -0.33 -6.54 11.26
C VAL A 250 0.20 -7.93 10.95
N GLN A 251 0.46 -8.22 9.69
CA GLN A 251 0.99 -9.53 9.28
C GLN A 251 2.43 -9.73 9.75
N ILE A 252 3.26 -8.70 9.64
CA ILE A 252 4.66 -8.70 10.10
C ILE A 252 4.73 -8.95 11.61
N SER A 253 3.89 -8.30 12.42
CA SER A 253 3.88 -8.47 13.88
C SER A 253 3.61 -9.92 14.33
N HIS A 254 2.93 -10.72 13.50
CA HIS A 254 2.63 -12.13 13.76
C HIS A 254 3.68 -13.11 13.28
N ILE A 255 4.53 -12.73 12.29
CA ILE A 255 5.48 -13.63 11.62
C ILE A 255 6.93 -13.26 11.97
N ILE A 256 7.28 -12.00 11.79
CA ILE A 256 8.64 -11.46 11.90
C ILE A 256 8.62 -10.09 12.59
N PRO A 257 8.18 -10.00 13.86
CA PRO A 257 8.09 -8.72 14.55
C PRO A 257 9.40 -7.95 14.47
N VAL A 258 9.29 -6.62 14.40
CA VAL A 258 10.41 -5.71 14.16
C VAL A 258 10.84 -5.09 15.49
N ASN A 259 12.05 -5.42 15.94
CA ASN A 259 12.64 -4.84 17.14
C ASN A 259 13.56 -3.66 16.81
N LYS A 260 14.02 -2.96 17.86
CA LYS A 260 15.02 -1.89 17.73
C LYS A 260 16.27 -2.40 16.99
N GLY A 261 16.69 -1.70 15.95
CA GLY A 261 17.85 -2.05 15.12
C GLY A 261 17.57 -3.07 14.02
N GLU A 262 16.36 -3.64 13.93
CA GLU A 262 15.95 -4.51 12.84
C GLU A 262 15.19 -3.74 11.76
N ASN A 263 15.34 -4.17 10.50
CA ASN A 263 14.63 -3.55 9.37
C ASN A 263 13.94 -4.62 8.53
N VAL A 264 12.69 -4.32 8.13
CA VAL A 264 11.91 -5.14 7.19
C VAL A 264 11.42 -4.25 6.06
N ILE A 265 11.59 -4.70 4.83
CA ILE A 265 11.05 -4.02 3.65
C ILE A 265 9.59 -4.44 3.45
N VAL A 266 8.73 -3.50 3.13
CA VAL A 266 7.34 -3.74 2.69
C VAL A 266 7.18 -3.25 1.26
N VAL A 267 6.58 -4.07 0.40
CA VAL A 267 6.32 -3.72 -1.00
C VAL A 267 4.89 -4.10 -1.37
N ASP A 268 4.21 -3.23 -2.12
CA ASP A 268 2.88 -3.53 -2.66
C ASP A 268 2.98 -4.55 -3.81
N PRO A 269 2.01 -5.46 -3.97
CA PRO A 269 2.03 -6.48 -5.01
C PRO A 269 2.17 -5.96 -6.45
N GLN A 270 1.55 -4.82 -6.79
CA GLN A 270 1.71 -4.23 -8.12
C GLN A 270 3.12 -3.66 -8.32
N ASP A 271 3.70 -3.09 -7.28
CA ASP A 271 5.06 -2.54 -7.32
C ASP A 271 6.10 -3.66 -7.47
N VAL A 272 5.85 -4.84 -6.87
CA VAL A 272 6.66 -6.06 -7.13
C VAL A 272 6.63 -6.44 -8.60
N ALA A 273 5.47 -6.37 -9.27
CA ALA A 273 5.38 -6.65 -10.71
C ALA A 273 6.11 -5.59 -11.56
N ILE A 274 6.11 -4.31 -11.17
CA ILE A 274 6.91 -3.25 -11.82
C ILE A 274 8.41 -3.57 -11.67
N ILE A 275 8.86 -3.92 -10.48
CA ILE A 275 10.24 -4.34 -10.19
C ILE A 275 10.62 -5.54 -11.06
N GLY A 276 9.72 -6.52 -11.20
CA GLY A 276 9.94 -7.69 -12.04
C GLY A 276 10.05 -7.36 -13.53
N ARG A 277 9.24 -6.43 -14.04
CA ARG A 277 9.38 -5.94 -15.43
C ARG A 277 10.71 -5.26 -15.66
N LEU A 278 11.19 -4.45 -14.71
CA LEU A 278 12.52 -3.86 -14.77
C LEU A 278 13.61 -4.95 -14.81
N ALA A 279 13.54 -5.95 -13.93
CA ALA A 279 14.52 -7.04 -13.89
C ALA A 279 14.56 -7.88 -15.18
N LYS A 280 13.40 -8.09 -15.82
CA LYS A 280 13.28 -8.88 -17.07
C LYS A 280 13.70 -8.09 -18.31
N ASN A 281 13.29 -6.84 -18.41
CA ASN A 281 13.33 -6.07 -19.65
C ASN A 281 14.37 -4.95 -19.64
N GLY A 282 14.95 -4.62 -18.48
CA GLY A 282 15.88 -3.50 -18.31
C GLY A 282 15.26 -2.14 -18.58
N ILE A 283 13.94 -1.98 -18.40
CA ILE A 283 13.21 -0.73 -18.58
C ILE A 283 12.28 -0.47 -17.41
N TYR A 284 12.05 0.82 -17.10
CA TYR A 284 11.08 1.22 -16.08
C TYR A 284 9.67 1.27 -16.71
N ASP A 285 8.95 0.14 -16.69
CA ASP A 285 7.56 0.06 -17.15
C ASP A 285 6.61 0.22 -15.95
N ALA A 286 6.16 1.44 -15.72
CA ALA A 286 5.34 1.84 -14.58
C ALA A 286 3.81 1.67 -14.80
N LYS A 287 3.39 0.80 -15.72
CA LYS A 287 1.97 0.50 -15.94
C LYS A 287 1.36 -0.08 -14.67
N LYS A 288 0.21 0.45 -14.28
CA LYS A 288 -0.59 0.02 -13.12
C LYS A 288 -2.05 -0.20 -13.52
N ILE A 289 -2.75 -0.99 -12.72
CA ILE A 289 -4.20 -1.12 -12.77
C ILE A 289 -4.76 -0.47 -11.51
N VAL A 290 -5.60 0.53 -11.68
CA VAL A 290 -6.18 1.33 -10.60
C VAL A 290 -7.66 0.99 -10.47
N ALA A 291 -8.13 0.73 -9.26
CA ALA A 291 -9.54 0.57 -8.96
C ALA A 291 -10.20 1.96 -8.83
N VAL A 292 -11.25 2.20 -9.59
CA VAL A 292 -12.12 3.37 -9.42
C VAL A 292 -13.38 2.89 -8.70
N ALA A 293 -13.57 3.34 -7.46
CA ALA A 293 -14.58 2.82 -6.54
C ALA A 293 -15.27 3.97 -5.77
N GLY A 294 -16.35 3.63 -5.06
CA GLY A 294 -17.10 4.57 -4.23
C GLY A 294 -18.53 4.76 -4.69
N SER A 295 -19.38 5.24 -3.79
CA SER A 295 -20.82 5.36 -4.03
C SER A 295 -21.19 6.47 -5.01
N LYS A 296 -20.26 7.40 -5.29
CA LYS A 296 -20.40 8.47 -6.29
C LYS A 296 -19.86 8.06 -7.67
N VAL A 297 -19.39 6.82 -7.84
CA VAL A 297 -18.96 6.27 -9.12
C VAL A 297 -20.11 5.54 -9.80
N ASN A 298 -20.43 5.88 -11.04
CA ASN A 298 -21.54 5.28 -11.79
C ASN A 298 -21.25 3.84 -12.19
N LYS A 299 -20.01 3.56 -12.63
CA LYS A 299 -19.54 2.23 -13.00
C LYS A 299 -18.19 1.96 -12.31
N PRO A 300 -18.23 1.47 -11.06
CA PRO A 300 -17.00 1.09 -10.36
C PRO A 300 -16.28 -0.04 -11.09
N GLN A 301 -15.01 0.18 -11.48
CA GLN A 301 -14.26 -0.75 -12.33
C GLN A 301 -12.74 -0.59 -12.14
N TYR A 302 -11.99 -1.46 -12.77
CA TYR A 302 -10.53 -1.36 -12.86
C TYR A 302 -10.11 -0.72 -14.18
N ILE A 303 -9.11 0.17 -14.12
CA ILE A 303 -8.62 0.89 -15.28
C ILE A 303 -7.11 0.68 -15.41
N LYS A 304 -6.65 0.20 -16.57
CA LYS A 304 -5.22 0.19 -16.89
C LYS A 304 -4.76 1.63 -17.12
N THR A 305 -3.68 2.00 -16.47
CA THR A 305 -3.09 3.33 -16.54
C THR A 305 -1.59 3.28 -16.22
N ILE A 306 -0.99 4.40 -15.91
CA ILE A 306 0.41 4.55 -15.48
C ILE A 306 0.44 5.05 -14.02
N ALA A 307 1.49 4.73 -13.29
CA ALA A 307 1.73 5.24 -11.95
C ALA A 307 1.72 6.78 -11.94
N ASN A 308 1.21 7.38 -10.87
CA ASN A 308 1.17 8.84 -10.66
C ASN A 308 0.36 9.63 -11.70
N THR A 309 -0.54 8.97 -12.44
CA THR A 309 -1.36 9.58 -13.49
C THR A 309 -2.30 10.65 -12.93
N SER A 310 -2.71 11.59 -13.79
CA SER A 310 -3.83 12.48 -13.51
C SER A 310 -5.11 11.67 -13.27
N VAL A 311 -5.89 12.05 -12.28
CA VAL A 311 -7.12 11.33 -11.88
C VAL A 311 -8.29 11.71 -12.80
N ALA A 312 -8.27 12.90 -13.39
CA ALA A 312 -9.37 13.38 -14.23
C ALA A 312 -9.78 12.38 -15.34
N PRO A 313 -8.88 11.80 -16.14
CA PRO A 313 -9.28 10.82 -17.16
C PRO A 313 -9.90 9.53 -16.59
N LEU A 314 -9.64 9.20 -15.33
CA LEU A 314 -10.15 7.99 -14.67
C LEU A 314 -11.60 8.16 -14.19
N ILE A 315 -11.99 9.39 -13.84
CA ILE A 315 -13.30 9.69 -13.23
C ILE A 315 -14.24 10.46 -14.15
N ASN A 316 -13.74 11.18 -15.18
CA ASN A 316 -14.56 11.97 -16.09
C ASN A 316 -15.63 11.13 -16.78
N GLY A 317 -16.90 11.60 -16.71
CA GLY A 317 -18.06 10.89 -17.25
C GLY A 317 -18.46 9.62 -16.51
N ASN A 318 -17.69 9.19 -15.51
CA ASN A 318 -17.96 8.00 -14.71
C ASN A 318 -18.21 8.27 -13.22
N ALA A 319 -17.86 9.43 -12.70
CA ALA A 319 -18.14 9.79 -11.32
C ALA A 319 -18.92 11.11 -11.23
N ASP A 320 -19.85 11.18 -10.28
CA ASP A 320 -20.48 12.42 -9.85
C ASP A 320 -19.53 13.13 -8.89
N THR A 321 -18.91 14.19 -9.38
CA THR A 321 -17.96 15.00 -8.60
C THR A 321 -18.60 16.16 -7.86
N GLU A 322 -19.90 16.40 -8.05
CA GLU A 322 -20.64 17.43 -7.32
C GLU A 322 -20.84 17.00 -5.86
N ASN A 323 -20.43 17.86 -4.94
CA ASN A 323 -20.46 17.59 -3.51
C ASN A 323 -19.90 16.20 -3.15
N ALA A 324 -18.72 15.88 -3.70
CA ALA A 324 -18.05 14.60 -3.52
C ALA A 324 -16.60 14.80 -3.07
N ARG A 325 -16.13 13.87 -2.28
CA ARG A 325 -14.71 13.76 -1.93
C ARG A 325 -14.03 12.76 -2.83
N ILE A 326 -13.06 13.23 -3.59
CA ILE A 326 -12.18 12.42 -4.41
C ILE A 326 -10.94 12.09 -3.60
N ILE A 327 -10.62 10.81 -3.47
CA ILE A 327 -9.56 10.29 -2.62
C ILE A 327 -8.59 9.50 -3.50
N SER A 328 -7.31 9.86 -3.44
CA SER A 328 -6.23 8.98 -3.90
C SER A 328 -5.99 7.92 -2.83
N GLY A 329 -6.17 6.66 -3.17
CA GLY A 329 -6.13 5.54 -2.22
C GLY A 329 -7.51 5.11 -1.70
N ASN A 330 -7.53 4.48 -0.54
CA ASN A 330 -8.75 3.99 0.12
C ASN A 330 -9.33 5.02 1.10
N VAL A 331 -10.53 4.77 1.60
CA VAL A 331 -11.27 5.70 2.48
C VAL A 331 -10.67 5.88 3.88
N LEU A 332 -9.75 5.00 4.31
CA LEU A 332 -9.17 5.03 5.65
C LEU A 332 -7.81 5.73 5.69
N THR A 333 -6.98 5.52 4.66
CA THR A 333 -5.58 6.00 4.62
C THR A 333 -5.29 6.92 3.44
N GLY A 334 -6.23 7.06 2.52
CA GLY A 334 -6.04 7.85 1.30
C GLY A 334 -6.07 9.36 1.54
N THR A 335 -5.55 10.10 0.58
CA THR A 335 -5.45 11.55 0.62
C THR A 335 -6.53 12.20 -0.25
N LYS A 336 -7.23 13.22 0.28
CA LYS A 336 -8.14 14.05 -0.52
C LYS A 336 -7.37 14.76 -1.63
N ILE A 337 -7.89 14.68 -2.85
CA ILE A 337 -7.36 15.36 -4.02
C ILE A 337 -8.46 16.11 -4.76
N GLU A 338 -8.05 17.07 -5.60
CA GLU A 338 -8.95 17.73 -6.52
C GLU A 338 -9.27 16.84 -7.74
N ALA A 339 -10.33 17.16 -8.48
CA ALA A 339 -10.73 16.38 -9.67
C ALA A 339 -9.64 16.35 -10.77
N ASN A 340 -8.79 17.37 -10.84
CA ASN A 340 -7.62 17.46 -11.71
C ASN A 340 -6.30 17.08 -10.98
N GLY A 341 -6.39 16.48 -9.80
CA GLY A 341 -5.24 16.01 -9.04
C GLY A 341 -4.61 14.75 -9.62
N TYR A 342 -3.58 14.26 -8.95
CA TYR A 342 -2.80 13.10 -9.40
C TYR A 342 -2.85 11.98 -8.36
N LEU A 343 -2.79 10.75 -8.84
CA LEU A 343 -2.69 9.57 -8.00
C LEU A 343 -1.38 9.61 -7.18
N GLY A 344 -1.45 9.26 -5.90
CA GLY A 344 -0.28 9.15 -5.03
C GLY A 344 0.64 8.00 -5.46
N PHE A 345 1.92 8.10 -5.11
CA PHE A 345 2.95 7.17 -5.58
C PHE A 345 2.66 5.70 -5.20
N TYR A 346 2.14 5.48 -4.00
CA TYR A 346 1.83 4.14 -3.47
C TYR A 346 0.38 3.72 -3.69
N ASP A 347 -0.45 4.59 -4.26
CA ASP A 347 -1.88 4.33 -4.37
C ASP A 347 -2.24 3.47 -5.59
N ASN A 348 -3.22 2.58 -5.39
CA ASN A 348 -3.74 1.65 -6.39
C ASN A 348 -5.26 1.78 -6.56
N ALA A 349 -5.85 2.83 -6.00
CA ALA A 349 -7.28 3.11 -6.09
C ALA A 349 -7.55 4.61 -6.14
N VAL A 350 -8.66 4.98 -6.78
CA VAL A 350 -9.32 6.28 -6.67
C VAL A 350 -10.70 6.01 -6.09
N THR A 351 -11.00 6.62 -4.94
CA THR A 351 -12.28 6.45 -4.26
C THR A 351 -13.07 7.75 -4.28
N VAL A 352 -14.34 7.69 -4.71
CA VAL A 352 -15.22 8.87 -4.76
C VAL A 352 -16.46 8.61 -3.91
N ILE A 353 -16.61 9.40 -2.84
CA ILE A 353 -17.69 9.29 -1.86
C ILE A 353 -18.37 10.66 -1.65
N PRO A 354 -19.58 10.72 -1.08
CA PRO A 354 -20.21 11.99 -0.78
C PRO A 354 -19.39 12.85 0.21
N GLU A 355 -19.38 14.17 0.02
CA GLU A 355 -18.80 15.11 0.98
C GLU A 355 -19.78 15.34 2.13
N GLY A 356 -19.31 15.25 3.37
CA GLY A 356 -20.10 15.42 4.59
C GLY A 356 -20.07 16.85 5.12
N ASN A 357 -20.73 17.78 4.43
CA ASN A 357 -20.72 19.21 4.74
C ASN A 357 -22.08 19.71 5.29
N TYR A 358 -22.79 18.89 6.01
CA TYR A 358 -24.11 19.21 6.58
C TYR A 358 -24.17 18.90 8.07
N TYR A 359 -25.10 19.58 8.77
CA TYR A 359 -25.44 19.31 10.16
C TYR A 359 -26.66 18.41 10.27
N ASP A 360 -26.59 17.41 11.14
CA ASP A 360 -27.64 16.42 11.35
C ASP A 360 -28.33 16.73 12.69
N PHE A 361 -29.48 17.39 12.63
CA PHE A 361 -30.25 17.79 13.82
C PHE A 361 -30.78 16.57 14.56
N PHE A 362 -30.44 16.42 15.84
CA PHE A 362 -30.76 15.25 16.68
C PHE A 362 -30.38 13.90 16.08
N GLY A 363 -29.42 13.85 15.16
CA GLY A 363 -29.02 12.63 14.45
C GLY A 363 -28.54 11.49 15.36
N TRP A 364 -28.06 11.79 16.55
CA TRP A 364 -27.66 10.81 17.56
C TRP A 364 -28.84 10.15 18.29
N ALA A 365 -30.02 10.77 18.32
CA ALA A 365 -31.22 10.28 19.00
C ALA A 365 -32.15 9.48 18.06
N LEU A 366 -31.92 9.53 16.75
CA LEU A 366 -32.74 8.81 15.78
C LEU A 366 -32.33 7.32 15.69
N PRO A 367 -33.25 6.43 15.23
CA PRO A 367 -32.97 5.00 15.09
C PRO A 367 -31.75 4.67 14.22
N GLY A 368 -31.36 5.56 13.31
CA GLY A 368 -30.15 5.49 12.53
C GLY A 368 -30.03 4.28 11.62
N PHE A 369 -31.10 3.83 10.96
CA PHE A 369 -31.09 2.68 10.06
C PHE A 369 -30.08 2.78 8.90
N LYS A 370 -29.65 4.00 8.55
CA LYS A 370 -28.65 4.24 7.49
C LYS A 370 -27.26 4.56 8.06
N LYS A 371 -27.14 4.78 9.35
CA LYS A 371 -25.88 5.15 10.01
C LYS A 371 -25.08 3.92 10.41
N PHE A 372 -23.78 3.99 10.30
CA PHE A 372 -22.85 2.99 10.83
C PHE A 372 -22.41 3.38 12.25
N SER A 373 -22.26 2.42 13.15
CA SER A 373 -21.59 2.65 14.42
C SER A 373 -20.85 1.41 14.89
N VAL A 374 -19.64 1.62 15.39
CA VAL A 374 -18.80 0.57 15.98
C VAL A 374 -19.43 -0.01 17.25
N SER A 375 -20.10 0.84 18.04
CA SER A 375 -20.73 0.50 19.33
C SER A 375 -22.11 -0.13 19.22
N ARG A 376 -22.64 -0.34 18.00
CA ARG A 376 -24.01 -0.82 17.75
C ARG A 376 -25.09 0.09 18.35
N THR A 377 -24.85 1.38 18.43
CA THR A 377 -25.81 2.37 18.96
C THR A 377 -27.05 2.51 18.07
N PHE A 378 -26.90 2.39 16.75
CA PHE A 378 -27.98 2.52 15.78
C PHE A 378 -28.56 1.17 15.39
N PHE A 379 -29.85 1.12 15.05
CA PHE A 379 -30.54 -0.12 14.64
C PHE A 379 -30.04 -0.73 13.33
N SER A 380 -29.18 -0.05 12.60
CA SER A 380 -28.52 -0.58 11.39
C SER A 380 -27.75 -1.88 11.64
N TRP A 381 -27.29 -2.14 12.86
CA TRP A 381 -26.61 -3.41 13.21
C TRP A 381 -27.50 -4.66 13.08
N LEU A 382 -28.84 -4.50 13.06
CA LEU A 382 -29.79 -5.59 12.82
C LEU A 382 -29.70 -6.12 11.38
N THR A 383 -29.04 -5.39 10.46
CA THR A 383 -28.84 -5.78 9.06
C THR A 383 -27.35 -5.91 8.72
N PRO A 384 -26.66 -6.96 9.20
CA PRO A 384 -25.19 -7.06 9.12
C PRO A 384 -24.62 -7.13 7.70
N LYS A 385 -25.44 -7.56 6.69
CA LYS A 385 -25.04 -7.61 5.28
C LYS A 385 -25.27 -6.29 4.53
N LYS A 386 -25.77 -5.26 5.21
CA LYS A 386 -26.06 -3.98 4.59
C LYS A 386 -24.77 -3.32 4.10
N GLN A 387 -24.83 -2.76 2.91
CA GLN A 387 -23.82 -1.84 2.40
C GLN A 387 -24.23 -0.40 2.76
N TYR A 388 -23.26 0.34 3.26
CA TYR A 388 -23.44 1.71 3.69
C TYR A 388 -22.97 2.69 2.62
N ASP A 389 -23.69 3.78 2.50
CA ASP A 389 -23.30 4.95 1.74
C ASP A 389 -22.86 6.00 2.76
N LEU A 390 -21.60 5.90 3.17
CA LEU A 390 -21.01 6.81 4.15
C LEU A 390 -20.41 8.02 3.44
N ASP A 391 -20.54 9.15 4.09
CA ASP A 391 -19.90 10.42 3.71
C ASP A 391 -18.74 10.75 4.66
N THR A 392 -18.20 11.95 4.53
CA THR A 392 -17.08 12.43 5.34
C THR A 392 -17.53 13.27 6.56
N ASN A 393 -18.81 13.26 6.90
CA ASN A 393 -19.30 13.96 8.08
C ASN A 393 -18.77 13.32 9.36
N MET A 394 -18.15 14.10 10.21
CA MET A 394 -17.62 13.63 11.49
C MET A 394 -18.71 13.17 12.47
N HIS A 395 -19.97 13.60 12.28
CA HIS A 395 -21.08 13.34 13.20
C HIS A 395 -20.75 13.64 14.67
N GLY A 396 -20.04 14.73 14.91
CA GLY A 396 -19.59 15.18 16.22
C GLY A 396 -18.54 16.27 16.11
N GLU A 397 -17.94 16.59 17.22
CA GLU A 397 -16.87 17.58 17.34
C GLU A 397 -15.64 16.95 17.95
N GLU A 398 -14.48 17.56 17.76
CA GLU A 398 -13.25 17.18 18.46
C GLU A 398 -13.43 17.30 19.96
N ARG A 399 -12.98 16.31 20.69
CA ARG A 399 -13.09 16.23 22.15
C ARG A 399 -11.76 15.85 22.77
N ALA A 400 -11.67 16.02 24.10
CA ALA A 400 -10.54 15.55 24.85
C ALA A 400 -10.32 14.05 24.64
N TYR A 401 -9.06 13.65 24.49
CA TYR A 401 -8.66 12.27 24.30
C TYR A 401 -8.93 11.44 25.56
N VAL A 402 -9.75 10.40 25.45
CA VAL A 402 -10.22 9.59 26.58
C VAL A 402 -9.95 8.10 26.36
N VAL A 403 -9.82 7.38 27.48
CA VAL A 403 -9.64 5.92 27.49
C VAL A 403 -10.98 5.25 27.28
N THR A 404 -11.20 4.63 26.11
CA THR A 404 -12.46 3.95 25.77
C THR A 404 -12.33 2.43 25.70
N GLY A 405 -11.09 1.88 25.57
CA GLY A 405 -10.86 0.46 25.33
C GLY A 405 -11.31 0.01 23.92
N THR A 406 -11.52 0.96 23.00
CA THR A 406 -11.96 0.67 21.64
C THR A 406 -10.81 0.23 20.75
N TYR A 407 -9.65 0.87 20.89
CA TYR A 407 -8.50 0.61 20.01
C TYR A 407 -7.96 -0.82 20.18
N GLU A 408 -7.95 -1.32 21.41
CA GLU A 408 -7.51 -2.69 21.76
C GLU A 408 -8.39 -3.76 21.12
N LYS A 409 -9.62 -3.43 20.75
CA LYS A 409 -10.56 -4.33 20.02
C LYS A 409 -10.36 -4.31 18.51
N LEU A 410 -9.76 -3.25 18.00
CA LEU A 410 -9.62 -3.00 16.58
C LEU A 410 -8.22 -3.35 16.05
N LEU A 411 -7.19 -3.18 16.87
CA LEU A 411 -5.81 -3.42 16.50
C LEU A 411 -5.38 -4.84 16.90
N PRO A 412 -5.16 -5.75 15.94
CA PRO A 412 -4.74 -7.13 16.22
C PRO A 412 -3.21 -7.27 16.31
N MET A 413 -2.54 -6.35 17.01
CA MET A 413 -1.11 -6.37 17.32
C MET A 413 -0.89 -6.44 18.82
N ASP A 414 0.26 -6.92 19.26
CA ASP A 414 0.63 -7.02 20.66
C ASP A 414 1.28 -5.73 21.18
N ILE A 415 0.54 -4.64 21.06
CA ILE A 415 0.93 -3.31 21.53
C ILE A 415 -0.20 -2.69 22.35
N LEU A 416 0.13 -1.63 23.10
CA LEU A 416 -0.83 -0.84 23.86
C LEU A 416 -1.13 0.48 23.13
N PRO A 417 -2.09 0.49 22.19
CA PRO A 417 -2.28 1.59 21.23
C PRO A 417 -2.55 2.93 21.91
N LEU A 418 -3.39 2.95 22.94
CA LEU A 418 -3.74 4.18 23.64
C LEU A 418 -2.55 4.77 24.40
N GLN A 419 -1.76 3.91 25.07
CA GLN A 419 -0.58 4.32 25.81
C GLN A 419 0.50 4.83 24.87
N LEU A 420 0.69 4.18 23.71
CA LEU A 420 1.63 4.60 22.68
C LEU A 420 1.28 5.99 22.16
N ILE A 421 0.00 6.26 21.82
CA ILE A 421 -0.44 7.59 21.39
C ILE A 421 -0.15 8.65 22.46
N LYS A 422 -0.39 8.35 23.74
CA LYS A 422 -0.07 9.28 24.84
C LYS A 422 1.43 9.52 24.98
N ALA A 423 2.26 8.50 24.82
CA ALA A 423 3.72 8.64 24.85
C ALA A 423 4.21 9.55 23.71
N ILE A 424 3.63 9.42 22.51
CA ILE A 424 3.92 10.28 21.36
C ILE A 424 3.51 11.73 21.64
N LEU A 425 2.30 11.95 22.17
CA LEU A 425 1.82 13.30 22.51
C LEU A 425 2.69 13.98 23.59
N ALA A 426 3.26 13.18 24.50
CA ALA A 426 4.18 13.63 25.54
C ALA A 426 5.65 13.74 25.03
N GLU A 427 5.92 13.34 23.77
CA GLU A 427 7.26 13.29 23.17
C GLU A 427 8.27 12.47 24.01
N ASN A 428 7.77 11.43 24.70
CA ASN A 428 8.60 10.56 25.54
C ASN A 428 9.13 9.39 24.71
N ILE A 429 10.36 9.55 24.19
CA ILE A 429 11.02 8.62 23.27
C ILE A 429 11.20 7.24 23.92
N GLU A 430 11.70 7.17 25.16
CA GLU A 430 11.94 5.91 25.86
C GLU A 430 10.63 5.11 25.99
N LEU A 431 9.55 5.78 26.41
CA LEU A 431 8.24 5.15 26.52
C LEU A 431 7.65 4.75 25.17
N MET A 432 7.90 5.50 24.09
CA MET A 432 7.50 5.09 22.76
C MET A 432 8.20 3.79 22.32
N GLU A 433 9.50 3.65 22.61
CA GLU A 433 10.27 2.42 22.34
C GLU A 433 9.70 1.24 23.11
N ASP A 434 9.48 1.38 24.40
CA ASP A 434 8.94 0.33 25.29
C ASP A 434 7.53 -0.11 24.87
N LEU A 435 6.74 0.77 24.27
CA LEU A 435 5.37 0.53 23.83
C LEU A 435 5.24 0.06 22.37
N GLY A 436 6.35 -0.17 21.66
CA GLY A 436 6.36 -0.82 20.35
C GLY A 436 6.23 0.13 19.16
N ILE A 437 6.74 1.37 19.24
CA ILE A 437 6.74 2.33 18.10
C ILE A 437 7.41 1.78 16.83
N TYR A 438 8.37 0.85 16.97
CA TYR A 438 9.08 0.22 15.86
C TYR A 438 8.23 -0.74 15.03
N GLU A 439 7.14 -1.26 15.59
CA GLU A 439 6.28 -2.23 14.92
C GLU A 439 5.18 -1.61 14.08
N VAL A 440 4.87 -0.32 14.28
CA VAL A 440 3.68 0.32 13.75
C VAL A 440 3.96 1.30 12.61
N ALA A 441 2.91 1.55 11.82
CA ALA A 441 2.81 2.69 10.91
C ALA A 441 1.42 3.32 10.99
N GLU A 442 1.24 4.42 10.31
CA GLU A 442 0.01 5.21 10.29
C GLU A 442 -1.19 4.35 9.87
N GLU A 443 -1.02 3.54 8.84
CA GLU A 443 -2.07 2.68 8.27
C GLU A 443 -2.63 1.66 9.27
N ASP A 444 -1.85 1.24 10.25
CA ASP A 444 -2.26 0.27 11.26
C ASP A 444 -3.28 0.88 12.24
N PHE A 445 -3.25 2.21 12.40
CA PHE A 445 -4.14 2.97 13.28
C PHE A 445 -5.35 3.60 12.57
N ALA A 446 -5.47 3.49 11.26
CA ALA A 446 -6.54 4.12 10.50
C ALA A 446 -7.94 3.68 10.95
N LEU A 447 -8.11 2.39 11.30
CA LEU A 447 -9.36 1.89 11.86
C LEU A 447 -9.63 2.42 13.29
N CYS A 448 -8.59 2.64 14.08
CA CYS A 448 -8.70 3.26 15.41
C CYS A 448 -9.18 4.71 15.28
N GLU A 449 -8.62 5.47 14.33
CA GLU A 449 -9.03 6.83 14.01
C GLU A 449 -10.49 6.90 13.57
N PHE A 450 -10.91 6.03 12.65
CA PHE A 450 -12.30 5.93 12.22
C PHE A 450 -13.28 5.68 13.38
N ALA A 451 -12.87 4.85 14.35
CA ALA A 451 -13.71 4.48 15.49
C ALA A 451 -13.60 5.42 16.68
N ASP A 452 -12.68 6.38 16.65
CA ASP A 452 -12.44 7.29 17.77
C ASP A 452 -13.62 8.22 18.01
N THR A 453 -14.13 8.19 19.24
CA THR A 453 -15.23 9.06 19.68
C THR A 453 -14.79 10.50 19.90
N SER A 454 -13.51 10.73 20.14
CA SER A 454 -12.91 12.05 20.36
C SER A 454 -12.53 12.78 19.07
N LYS A 455 -12.59 12.07 17.91
CA LYS A 455 -12.23 12.59 16.59
C LYS A 455 -10.78 13.04 16.47
N THR A 456 -9.90 12.31 17.15
CA THR A 456 -8.47 12.58 17.16
C THR A 456 -7.82 12.12 15.86
N GLU A 457 -6.96 12.92 15.26
CA GLU A 457 -6.17 12.58 14.07
C GLU A 457 -5.01 11.63 14.44
N ILE A 458 -5.33 10.37 14.68
CA ILE A 458 -4.39 9.38 15.23
C ILE A 458 -3.26 9.08 14.25
N GLN A 459 -3.56 8.95 12.97
CA GLN A 459 -2.55 8.68 11.94
C GLN A 459 -1.49 9.81 11.90
N ALA A 460 -1.92 11.06 12.02
CA ALA A 460 -1.01 12.21 12.08
C ALA A 460 -0.13 12.18 13.35
N ILE A 461 -0.70 11.77 14.49
CA ILE A 461 0.06 11.59 15.74
C ILE A 461 1.10 10.49 15.59
N ILE A 462 0.73 9.32 15.04
CA ILE A 462 1.67 8.23 14.78
C ILE A 462 2.79 8.70 13.86
N ARG A 463 2.48 9.41 12.75
CA ARG A 463 3.50 9.96 11.86
C ARG A 463 4.46 10.89 12.61
N LYS A 464 3.93 11.79 13.46
CA LYS A 464 4.76 12.66 14.30
C LYS A 464 5.72 11.85 15.18
N GLY A 465 5.23 10.79 15.83
CA GLY A 465 6.06 9.90 16.63
C GLY A 465 7.17 9.23 15.84
N LEU A 466 6.83 8.69 14.66
CA LEU A 466 7.82 8.07 13.77
C LEU A 466 8.86 9.07 13.26
N ASP A 467 8.46 10.31 12.95
CA ASP A 467 9.40 11.37 12.53
C ASP A 467 10.36 11.78 13.66
N LEU A 468 9.88 11.83 14.91
CA LEU A 468 10.73 12.07 16.08
C LEU A 468 11.77 10.96 16.25
N MET A 469 11.34 9.68 16.10
CA MET A 469 12.25 8.54 16.18
C MET A 469 13.32 8.56 15.08
N VAL A 470 12.95 8.94 13.85
CA VAL A 470 13.91 9.12 12.75
C VAL A 470 14.90 10.25 13.03
N ALA A 471 14.44 11.35 13.62
CA ALA A 471 15.31 12.48 13.96
C ALA A 471 16.33 12.10 15.04
N GLU A 472 15.93 11.31 16.04
CA GLU A 472 16.81 10.82 17.11
C GLU A 472 17.83 9.78 16.63
N SER A 473 17.46 8.99 15.59
CA SER A 473 18.33 7.95 15.04
C SER A 473 19.40 8.47 14.05
N ARG A 474 19.36 9.76 13.68
CA ARG A 474 20.30 10.42 12.77
C ARG A 474 21.43 11.13 13.50
#